data_c1dd7a21639ca4e1dc257cc3153ef6d0
#
_entry.id   c1dd7a21639ca4e1dc257cc3153ef6d0
#
_cell.length_a   1.000
_cell.length_b   1.000
_cell.length_c   1.000
_cell.angle_alpha   90.00
_cell.angle_beta   90.00
_cell.angle_gamma   90.00
#
_symmetry.space_group_name_H-M   'P 1'
#
loop_
_entity.id
_entity.type
_entity.pdbx_description
1 polymer ?
#
loop_
_entity_poly.entity_id
_entity_poly.type
_entity_poly.pdbx_seq_one_letter_code
_entity_poly.pdbx_strand_id
1 'polypeptide(L)'
;MSVVSQPSKPWIVVVGGFLGAGKTTLLLAAARELKQRGLRSALILNDQSDALVDTQSASIQQIPHGEVTGGCFCCRFSDLIHVLDDLRSFAPDVIFAEPVGSCTDISATTLYPLHEYSTQYRLAPFTVLIDPHRADELLSSEADPDMHFLFTKQIQEADLLCFTKSDIAVTPPDLSSMSNAGIRQLSAKTGQGVSAWLDEVLSGTLAAGSHILDIDYRQYAQAEAALAWLNLQVEIRPAHPISPAALLGPLFDHLDTAFTAANIRIVHMKAILTAPSGYIKAATCANGEDPAVEGNLDASPASQHSLLLNLRAVGSANHVREIVEQALVRNLRDATLQNQQLTSFHPAAPKPERRIRKIPSENPSPVAATHSESPA
;
A
#
# COMPACT_ATOMS: atom_id res chain seq x y z
N MET A 1 38.33 17.37 -19.59
CA MET A 1 37.22 16.51 -20.01
C MET A 1 36.54 16.03 -18.73
N SER A 2 35.39 16.62 -18.37
CA SER A 2 34.61 16.23 -17.23
C SER A 2 34.01 14.85 -17.55
N VAL A 3 34.36 13.84 -16.80
CA VAL A 3 33.70 12.55 -16.84
C VAL A 3 32.26 12.81 -16.34
N VAL A 4 31.32 12.89 -17.29
CA VAL A 4 29.90 12.87 -16.95
C VAL A 4 29.63 11.47 -16.37
N SER A 5 29.59 11.35 -15.05
CA SER A 5 29.17 10.12 -14.40
C SER A 5 27.77 9.79 -14.93
N GLN A 6 27.61 8.61 -15.52
CA GLN A 6 26.27 8.13 -15.87
C GLN A 6 25.39 8.20 -14.61
N PRO A 7 24.18 8.76 -14.71
CA PRO A 7 23.27 8.79 -13.58
C PRO A 7 23.10 7.36 -13.04
N SER A 8 23.25 7.18 -11.74
CA SER A 8 23.07 5.89 -11.12
C SER A 8 21.63 5.41 -11.38
N LYS A 9 21.46 4.12 -11.72
CA LYS A 9 20.13 3.54 -11.91
C LYS A 9 19.29 3.74 -10.65
N PRO A 10 18.07 4.25 -10.76
CA PRO A 10 17.20 4.39 -9.59
C PRO A 10 16.85 3.03 -8.97
N TRP A 11 16.63 3.03 -7.66
CA TRP A 11 16.10 1.89 -6.95
C TRP A 11 14.58 1.81 -7.10
N ILE A 12 14.05 0.60 -7.28
CA ILE A 12 12.65 0.27 -7.07
C ILE A 12 12.55 -0.47 -5.74
N VAL A 13 11.78 0.08 -4.81
CA VAL A 13 11.53 -0.48 -3.47
C VAL A 13 10.06 -0.83 -3.37
N VAL A 14 9.74 -2.12 -3.46
CA VAL A 14 8.35 -2.61 -3.30
C VAL A 14 8.10 -2.89 -1.83
N VAL A 15 7.03 -2.29 -1.29
CA VAL A 15 6.63 -2.45 0.12
C VAL A 15 5.21 -3.01 0.17
N GLY A 16 5.13 -4.30 0.49
CA GLY A 16 3.89 -5.02 0.72
C GLY A 16 3.45 -5.00 2.18
N GLY A 17 2.42 -5.75 2.47
CA GLY A 17 1.82 -5.87 3.81
C GLY A 17 0.31 -5.70 3.77
N PHE A 18 -0.36 -6.32 4.73
CA PHE A 18 -1.81 -6.38 4.76
C PHE A 18 -2.45 -4.99 4.88
N LEU A 19 -3.74 -4.91 4.63
CA LEU A 19 -4.54 -3.69 4.77
C LEU A 19 -4.33 -3.08 6.18
N GLY A 20 -3.99 -1.79 6.23
CA GLY A 20 -3.72 -1.08 7.49
C GLY A 20 -2.33 -1.28 8.11
N ALA A 21 -1.43 -2.06 7.50
CA ALA A 21 -0.06 -2.28 7.99
C ALA A 21 0.84 -1.03 8.00
N GLY A 22 0.38 0.10 7.42
CA GLY A 22 1.13 1.36 7.43
C GLY A 22 2.05 1.58 6.24
N LYS A 23 1.82 0.89 5.11
CA LYS A 23 2.63 0.99 3.89
C LYS A 23 2.80 2.45 3.43
N THR A 24 1.71 3.11 3.09
CA THR A 24 1.73 4.51 2.64
C THR A 24 2.41 5.43 3.65
N THR A 25 2.14 5.25 4.95
CA THR A 25 2.76 6.04 6.02
C THR A 25 4.29 5.87 6.03
N LEU A 26 4.77 4.62 5.87
CA LEU A 26 6.21 4.35 5.76
C LEU A 26 6.81 4.99 4.51
N LEU A 27 6.15 4.86 3.35
CA LEU A 27 6.68 5.41 2.10
C LEU A 27 6.78 6.93 2.14
N LEU A 28 5.78 7.60 2.73
CA LEU A 28 5.81 9.05 2.93
C LEU A 28 6.90 9.47 3.94
N ALA A 29 7.12 8.71 5.01
CA ALA A 29 8.19 8.95 5.97
C ALA A 29 9.58 8.74 5.32
N ALA A 30 9.73 7.66 4.55
CA ALA A 30 10.94 7.34 3.80
C ALA A 30 11.27 8.41 2.74
N ALA A 31 10.27 8.90 2.02
CA ALA A 31 10.45 9.97 1.04
C ALA A 31 10.94 11.27 1.71
N ARG A 32 10.42 11.62 2.89
CA ARG A 32 10.90 12.76 3.68
C ARG A 32 12.34 12.58 4.15
N GLU A 33 12.68 11.38 4.62
CA GLU A 33 14.05 11.02 5.03
C GLU A 33 15.04 11.13 3.84
N LEU A 34 14.68 10.57 2.68
CA LEU A 34 15.50 10.68 1.46
C LEU A 34 15.70 12.15 1.03
N LYS A 35 14.64 12.97 1.11
CA LYS A 35 14.74 14.41 0.83
C LYS A 35 15.73 15.12 1.76
N GLN A 36 15.76 14.76 3.05
CA GLN A 36 16.74 15.29 4.01
C GLN A 36 18.17 14.87 3.66
N ARG A 37 18.35 13.67 3.07
CA ARG A 37 19.63 13.18 2.55
C ARG A 37 20.00 13.75 1.18
N GLY A 38 19.19 14.66 0.60
CA GLY A 38 19.39 15.24 -0.72
C GLY A 38 19.06 14.31 -1.89
N LEU A 39 18.35 13.22 -1.65
CA LEU A 39 17.90 12.25 -2.64
C LEU A 39 16.45 12.52 -3.06
N ARG A 40 16.15 12.25 -4.33
CA ARG A 40 14.83 12.42 -4.92
C ARG A 40 14.09 11.08 -4.88
N SER A 41 12.85 11.11 -4.46
CA SER A 41 11.98 9.94 -4.49
C SER A 41 10.71 10.20 -5.28
N ALA A 42 10.12 9.11 -5.80
CA ALA A 42 8.79 9.08 -6.39
C ALA A 42 8.00 7.91 -5.81
N LEU A 43 6.67 7.96 -5.91
CA LEU A 43 5.78 6.91 -5.43
C LEU A 43 4.99 6.30 -6.60
N ILE A 44 4.76 4.99 -6.54
CA ILE A 44 3.75 4.31 -7.36
C ILE A 44 2.74 3.71 -6.39
N LEU A 45 1.52 4.19 -6.47
CA LEU A 45 0.41 3.75 -5.63
C LEU A 45 -0.50 2.85 -6.45
N ASN A 46 -0.94 1.75 -5.86
CA ASN A 46 -1.77 0.77 -6.56
C ASN A 46 -3.07 0.51 -5.80
N ASP A 47 -4.17 0.62 -6.49
CA ASP A 47 -5.48 0.24 -5.97
C ASP A 47 -6.34 -0.36 -7.10
N GLN A 48 -7.39 -1.04 -6.71
CA GLN A 48 -8.34 -1.63 -7.66
C GLN A 48 -9.35 -0.61 -8.22
N SER A 49 -9.31 0.64 -7.74
CA SER A 49 -10.19 1.73 -8.16
C SER A 49 -9.47 3.07 -8.20
N ASP A 50 -10.09 4.05 -8.83
CA ASP A 50 -9.63 5.44 -8.89
C ASP A 50 -9.99 6.20 -7.59
N ALA A 51 -9.46 7.40 -7.41
CA ALA A 51 -9.71 8.29 -6.26
C ALA A 51 -9.22 7.74 -4.91
N LEU A 52 -7.91 7.84 -4.69
CA LEU A 52 -7.24 7.26 -3.51
C LEU A 52 -6.91 8.32 -2.46
N VAL A 53 -7.19 7.99 -1.20
CA VAL A 53 -6.73 8.76 -0.03
C VAL A 53 -5.19 8.81 0.00
N ASP A 54 -4.51 7.76 -0.46
CA ASP A 54 -3.05 7.68 -0.47
C ASP A 54 -2.44 8.63 -1.49
N THR A 55 -3.01 8.72 -2.69
CA THR A 55 -2.62 9.69 -3.72
C THR A 55 -2.81 11.12 -3.26
N GLN A 56 -3.95 11.42 -2.62
CA GLN A 56 -4.18 12.72 -2.04
C GLN A 56 -3.12 13.06 -0.98
N SER A 57 -2.74 12.07 -0.15
CA SER A 57 -1.69 12.25 0.85
C SER A 57 -0.32 12.53 0.22
N ALA A 58 0.04 11.84 -0.87
CA ALA A 58 1.27 12.09 -1.62
C ALA A 58 1.27 13.49 -2.27
N SER A 59 0.14 13.89 -2.85
CA SER A 59 -0.05 15.22 -3.45
C SER A 59 0.12 16.34 -2.43
N ILE A 60 -0.47 16.22 -1.25
CA ILE A 60 -0.33 17.19 -0.14
C ILE A 60 1.14 17.35 0.25
N GLN A 61 1.93 16.27 0.24
CA GLN A 61 3.37 16.29 0.55
C GLN A 61 4.25 16.67 -0.64
N GLN A 62 3.66 16.95 -1.81
CA GLN A 62 4.36 17.33 -3.03
C GLN A 62 5.41 16.31 -3.49
N ILE A 63 5.12 15.02 -3.29
CA ILE A 63 5.98 13.93 -3.76
C ILE A 63 5.52 13.54 -5.16
N PRO A 64 6.43 13.47 -6.17
CA PRO A 64 6.10 12.93 -7.49
C PRO A 64 5.51 11.53 -7.35
N HIS A 65 4.39 11.28 -7.98
CA HIS A 65 3.72 9.98 -7.90
C HIS A 65 3.02 9.63 -9.20
N GLY A 66 2.77 8.33 -9.36
CA GLY A 66 1.92 7.78 -10.39
C GLY A 66 1.01 6.70 -9.79
N GLU A 67 -0.02 6.33 -10.51
CA GLU A 67 -1.01 5.36 -10.08
C GLU A 67 -1.12 4.21 -11.06
N VAL A 68 -1.31 3.01 -10.52
CA VAL A 68 -1.81 1.86 -11.28
C VAL A 68 -3.18 1.52 -10.70
N THR A 69 -4.23 1.69 -11.48
CA THR A 69 -5.63 1.53 -11.06
C THR A 69 -6.35 0.45 -11.86
N GLY A 70 -7.52 0.00 -11.35
CA GLY A 70 -8.33 -1.03 -12.02
C GLY A 70 -7.77 -2.44 -11.93
N GLY A 71 -6.83 -2.69 -11.02
CA GLY A 71 -6.25 -4.00 -10.73
C GLY A 71 -4.92 -3.91 -9.99
N CYS A 72 -4.46 -5.04 -9.44
CA CYS A 72 -3.16 -5.10 -8.76
C CYS A 72 -2.00 -5.07 -9.77
N PHE A 73 -0.78 -4.76 -9.30
CA PHE A 73 0.44 -4.74 -10.13
C PHE A 73 0.62 -6.01 -10.98
N CYS A 74 0.25 -7.16 -10.44
CA CYS A 74 0.36 -8.42 -11.18
C CYS A 74 -0.58 -8.48 -12.39
N CYS A 75 -1.79 -7.94 -12.27
CA CYS A 75 -2.81 -7.94 -13.32
C CYS A 75 -2.67 -6.74 -14.28
N ARG A 76 -1.88 -5.75 -13.89
CA ARG A 76 -1.63 -4.50 -14.62
C ARG A 76 -0.13 -4.23 -14.71
N PHE A 77 0.66 -5.28 -14.94
CA PHE A 77 2.12 -5.16 -14.98
C PHE A 77 2.61 -4.21 -16.08
N SER A 78 1.96 -4.25 -17.24
CA SER A 78 2.27 -3.33 -18.33
C SER A 78 2.04 -1.86 -17.96
N ASP A 79 0.99 -1.57 -17.18
CA ASP A 79 0.75 -0.21 -16.69
C ASP A 79 1.79 0.22 -15.64
N LEU A 80 2.21 -0.72 -14.78
CA LEU A 80 3.33 -0.46 -13.85
C LEU A 80 4.59 -0.01 -14.60
N ILE A 81 4.91 -0.66 -15.72
CA ILE A 81 6.07 -0.29 -16.55
C ILE A 81 5.88 1.12 -17.16
N HIS A 82 4.69 1.44 -17.67
CA HIS A 82 4.41 2.77 -18.20
C HIS A 82 4.57 3.86 -17.11
N VAL A 83 4.03 3.63 -15.90
CA VAL A 83 4.17 4.57 -14.78
C VAL A 83 5.64 4.72 -14.36
N LEU A 84 6.42 3.63 -14.33
CA LEU A 84 7.86 3.69 -14.08
C LEU A 84 8.59 4.58 -15.10
N ASP A 85 8.25 4.45 -16.38
CA ASP A 85 8.86 5.26 -17.46
C ASP A 85 8.47 6.75 -17.34
N ASP A 86 7.21 7.06 -17.03
CA ASP A 86 6.73 8.43 -16.84
C ASP A 86 7.46 9.12 -15.67
N LEU A 87 7.66 8.40 -14.57
CA LEU A 87 8.35 8.92 -13.39
C LEU A 87 9.83 9.21 -13.63
N ARG A 88 10.47 8.65 -14.65
CA ARG A 88 11.86 8.96 -15.02
C ARG A 88 12.08 10.43 -15.32
N SER A 89 11.05 11.14 -15.78
CA SER A 89 11.12 12.58 -16.05
C SER A 89 11.48 13.42 -14.80
N PHE A 90 11.14 12.92 -13.61
CA PHE A 90 11.50 13.52 -12.33
C PHE A 90 12.91 13.16 -11.86
N ALA A 91 13.61 12.28 -12.60
CA ALA A 91 14.94 11.76 -12.30
C ALA A 91 15.07 11.31 -10.83
N PRO A 92 14.20 10.41 -10.32
CA PRO A 92 14.25 9.93 -8.94
C PRO A 92 15.48 9.06 -8.71
N ASP A 93 16.02 9.09 -7.49
CA ASP A 93 17.05 8.16 -7.03
C ASP A 93 16.41 6.87 -6.48
N VAL A 94 15.18 7.00 -5.95
CA VAL A 94 14.39 5.89 -5.40
C VAL A 94 12.93 6.02 -5.84
N ILE A 95 12.35 4.92 -6.35
CA ILE A 95 10.93 4.79 -6.64
C ILE A 95 10.35 3.77 -5.67
N PHE A 96 9.48 4.22 -4.80
CA PHE A 96 8.71 3.34 -3.93
C PHE A 96 7.47 2.86 -4.65
N ALA A 97 7.15 1.58 -4.55
CA ALA A 97 5.95 0.99 -5.12
C ALA A 97 5.13 0.29 -4.03
N GLU A 98 3.88 0.71 -3.87
CA GLU A 98 2.93 0.14 -2.92
C GLU A 98 1.92 -0.73 -3.67
N PRO A 99 2.00 -2.07 -3.58
CA PRO A 99 0.96 -2.95 -4.11
C PRO A 99 -0.31 -2.86 -3.27
N VAL A 100 -1.42 -3.30 -3.84
CA VAL A 100 -2.70 -3.44 -3.15
C VAL A 100 -2.53 -4.27 -1.88
N GLY A 101 -3.15 -3.85 -0.77
CA GLY A 101 -2.92 -4.42 0.57
C GLY A 101 -3.41 -5.85 0.77
N SER A 102 -4.25 -6.39 -0.12
CA SER A 102 -4.66 -7.80 -0.15
C SER A 102 -3.82 -8.66 -1.10
N CYS A 103 -2.99 -8.04 -1.97
CA CYS A 103 -2.19 -8.78 -2.94
C CYS A 103 -1.11 -9.63 -2.30
N THR A 104 -0.88 -10.78 -2.90
CA THR A 104 0.23 -11.71 -2.63
C THR A 104 0.77 -12.27 -3.96
N ASP A 105 1.79 -13.12 -3.93
CA ASP A 105 2.51 -13.63 -5.10
C ASP A 105 3.26 -12.53 -5.89
N ILE A 106 3.60 -11.44 -5.21
CA ILE A 106 4.29 -10.25 -5.76
C ILE A 106 5.69 -10.62 -6.27
N SER A 107 6.39 -11.49 -5.56
CA SER A 107 7.72 -11.97 -5.96
C SER A 107 7.68 -12.62 -7.35
N ALA A 108 6.71 -13.52 -7.58
CA ALA A 108 6.58 -14.25 -8.85
C ALA A 108 6.00 -13.42 -10.00
N THR A 109 5.13 -12.46 -9.69
CA THR A 109 4.30 -11.77 -10.68
C THR A 109 4.73 -10.34 -10.97
N THR A 110 5.52 -9.75 -10.08
CA THR A 110 5.94 -8.34 -10.18
C THR A 110 7.46 -8.21 -10.07
N LEU A 111 8.07 -8.64 -8.96
CA LEU A 111 9.50 -8.44 -8.75
C LEU A 111 10.37 -9.21 -9.75
N TYR A 112 10.09 -10.49 -9.93
CA TYR A 112 10.88 -11.27 -10.86
C TYR A 112 10.72 -10.78 -12.31
N PRO A 113 9.53 -10.48 -12.84
CA PRO A 113 9.41 -9.84 -14.15
C PRO A 113 10.14 -8.48 -14.25
N LEU A 114 10.25 -7.70 -13.17
CA LEU A 114 11.01 -6.46 -13.15
C LEU A 114 12.53 -6.68 -13.32
N HIS A 115 13.08 -7.88 -13.07
CA HIS A 115 14.47 -8.18 -13.37
C HIS A 115 14.82 -8.02 -14.86
N GLU A 116 13.85 -8.18 -15.78
CA GLU A 116 14.04 -7.89 -17.20
C GLU A 116 14.44 -6.44 -17.47
N TYR A 117 14.11 -5.54 -16.54
CA TYR A 117 14.42 -4.10 -16.58
C TYR A 117 15.66 -3.71 -15.76
N SER A 118 16.47 -4.69 -15.34
CA SER A 118 17.68 -4.49 -14.50
C SER A 118 18.75 -3.59 -15.15
N THR A 119 18.68 -3.36 -16.47
CA THR A 119 19.52 -2.40 -17.17
C THR A 119 19.14 -0.94 -16.84
N GLN A 120 17.90 -0.70 -16.42
CA GLN A 120 17.33 0.63 -16.17
C GLN A 120 17.17 0.91 -14.66
N TYR A 121 16.90 -0.11 -13.86
CA TYR A 121 16.55 -0.03 -12.44
C TYR A 121 17.38 -1.00 -11.60
N ARG A 122 17.45 -0.75 -10.29
CA ARG A 122 17.95 -1.67 -9.27
C ARG A 122 16.74 -2.10 -8.43
N LEU A 123 16.64 -3.36 -8.09
CA LEU A 123 15.54 -3.85 -7.25
C LEU A 123 16.02 -4.00 -5.81
N ALA A 124 15.26 -3.44 -4.88
CA ALA A 124 15.46 -3.63 -3.46
C ALA A 124 14.74 -4.91 -2.98
N PRO A 125 15.16 -5.51 -1.85
CA PRO A 125 14.48 -6.65 -1.27
C PRO A 125 13.00 -6.32 -0.99
N PHE A 126 12.12 -7.30 -1.21
CA PHE A 126 10.69 -7.14 -0.95
C PHE A 126 10.44 -7.03 0.56
N THR A 127 10.08 -5.83 0.99
CA THR A 127 9.72 -5.58 2.38
C THR A 127 8.24 -5.79 2.59
N VAL A 128 7.86 -6.65 3.54
CA VAL A 128 6.47 -6.82 3.96
C VAL A 128 6.28 -6.27 5.37
N LEU A 129 5.33 -5.35 5.50
CA LEU A 129 4.98 -4.70 6.75
C LEU A 129 3.94 -5.52 7.52
N ILE A 130 4.16 -5.65 8.82
CA ILE A 130 3.29 -6.35 9.75
C ILE A 130 2.93 -5.41 10.89
N ASP A 131 1.65 -5.14 11.06
CA ASP A 131 1.13 -4.54 12.27
C ASP A 131 1.02 -5.62 13.35
N PRO A 132 1.79 -5.54 14.46
CA PRO A 132 1.76 -6.58 15.49
C PRO A 132 0.37 -6.81 16.09
N HIS A 133 -0.42 -5.75 16.23
CA HIS A 133 -1.79 -5.82 16.76
C HIS A 133 -2.70 -6.68 15.87
N ARG A 134 -2.59 -6.48 14.55
CA ARG A 134 -3.35 -7.23 13.55
C ARG A 134 -2.82 -8.66 13.38
N ALA A 135 -1.53 -8.86 13.60
CA ALA A 135 -0.93 -10.17 13.48
C ALA A 135 -1.50 -11.16 14.50
N ASP A 136 -1.72 -10.74 15.74
CA ASP A 136 -2.34 -11.59 16.77
C ASP A 136 -3.77 -12.02 16.37
N GLU A 137 -4.57 -11.09 15.84
CA GLU A 137 -5.91 -11.38 15.33
C GLU A 137 -5.87 -12.35 14.13
N LEU A 138 -5.07 -12.01 13.11
CA LEU A 138 -5.04 -12.72 11.83
C LEU A 138 -4.35 -14.09 11.88
N LEU A 139 -3.52 -14.34 12.90
CA LEU A 139 -2.87 -15.64 13.16
C LEU A 139 -3.58 -16.48 14.20
N SER A 140 -4.64 -15.96 14.83
CA SER A 140 -5.42 -16.71 15.83
C SER A 140 -6.21 -17.84 15.17
N SER A 141 -6.64 -18.81 15.98
CA SER A 141 -7.53 -19.90 15.54
C SER A 141 -8.95 -19.44 15.17
N GLU A 142 -9.31 -18.22 15.56
CA GLU A 142 -10.62 -17.60 15.30
C GLU A 142 -10.57 -16.63 14.10
N ALA A 143 -9.41 -16.49 13.47
CA ALA A 143 -9.23 -15.62 12.32
C ALA A 143 -10.14 -16.05 11.16
N ASP A 144 -10.63 -15.06 10.41
CA ASP A 144 -11.29 -15.32 9.13
C ASP A 144 -10.35 -16.09 8.21
N PRO A 145 -10.73 -17.26 7.67
CA PRO A 145 -9.83 -18.12 6.90
C PRO A 145 -9.24 -17.44 5.66
N ASP A 146 -10.02 -16.59 5.00
CA ASP A 146 -9.59 -15.89 3.79
C ASP A 146 -8.58 -14.78 4.13
N MET A 147 -8.82 -14.04 5.22
CA MET A 147 -7.88 -13.01 5.69
C MET A 147 -6.58 -13.63 6.24
N HIS A 148 -6.70 -14.74 6.99
CA HIS A 148 -5.56 -15.54 7.44
C HIS A 148 -4.70 -16.02 6.27
N PHE A 149 -5.34 -16.54 5.21
CA PHE A 149 -4.65 -16.99 4.00
C PHE A 149 -3.84 -15.87 3.36
N LEU A 150 -4.44 -14.71 3.08
CA LEU A 150 -3.76 -13.57 2.45
C LEU A 150 -2.59 -13.11 3.30
N PHE A 151 -2.81 -12.93 4.60
CA PHE A 151 -1.79 -12.47 5.53
C PHE A 151 -0.60 -13.42 5.63
N THR A 152 -0.87 -14.73 5.75
CA THR A 152 0.17 -15.76 5.82
C THR A 152 1.00 -15.82 4.52
N LYS A 153 0.34 -15.71 3.35
CA LYS A 153 1.04 -15.69 2.08
C LYS A 153 1.96 -14.48 1.92
N GLN A 154 1.55 -13.32 2.39
CA GLN A 154 2.40 -12.12 2.39
C GLN A 154 3.65 -12.30 3.28
N ILE A 155 3.52 -12.91 4.45
CA ILE A 155 4.66 -13.22 5.32
C ILE A 155 5.63 -14.19 4.64
N GLN A 156 5.10 -15.23 3.98
CA GLN A 156 5.90 -16.28 3.35
C GLN A 156 6.71 -15.78 2.15
N GLU A 157 6.27 -14.75 1.44
CA GLU A 157 6.96 -14.24 0.24
C GLU A 157 7.95 -13.10 0.52
N ALA A 158 8.03 -12.61 1.76
CA ALA A 158 8.88 -11.49 2.13
C ALA A 158 10.37 -11.82 2.03
N ASP A 159 11.18 -10.92 1.48
CA ASP A 159 12.64 -10.96 1.64
C ASP A 159 13.06 -10.31 2.97
N LEU A 160 12.27 -9.35 3.46
CA LEU A 160 12.44 -8.63 4.71
C LEU A 160 11.08 -8.39 5.37
N LEU A 161 10.92 -8.75 6.63
CA LEU A 161 9.75 -8.49 7.45
C LEU A 161 10.00 -7.28 8.35
N CYS A 162 9.03 -6.36 8.41
CA CYS A 162 9.11 -5.20 9.29
C CYS A 162 7.87 -5.10 10.16
N PHE A 163 8.01 -5.31 11.47
CA PHE A 163 6.98 -4.94 12.41
C PHE A 163 6.87 -3.42 12.47
N THR A 164 5.67 -2.92 12.18
CA THR A 164 5.35 -1.50 12.20
C THR A 164 4.79 -1.07 13.56
N LYS A 165 4.54 0.25 13.71
CA LYS A 165 3.93 0.83 14.92
C LYS A 165 4.71 0.48 16.20
N SER A 166 6.05 0.40 16.13
CA SER A 166 6.91 0.10 17.28
C SER A 166 6.85 1.15 18.41
N ASP A 167 6.17 2.27 18.16
CA ASP A 167 5.82 3.29 19.15
C ASP A 167 4.64 2.88 20.07
N ILE A 168 3.93 1.81 19.71
CA ILE A 168 2.86 1.21 20.51
C ILE A 168 3.41 -0.03 21.22
N ALA A 169 3.16 -0.16 22.51
CA ALA A 169 3.67 -1.27 23.33
C ALA A 169 2.88 -2.57 23.06
N VAL A 170 3.19 -3.25 21.97
CA VAL A 170 2.67 -4.60 21.62
C VAL A 170 3.85 -5.53 21.40
N THR A 171 3.78 -6.72 21.96
CA THR A 171 4.80 -7.76 21.72
C THR A 171 4.55 -8.40 20.35
N PRO A 172 5.50 -8.31 19.41
CA PRO A 172 5.32 -8.96 18.11
C PRO A 172 5.24 -10.49 18.25
N PRO A 173 4.40 -11.17 17.45
CA PRO A 173 4.35 -12.62 17.43
C PRO A 173 5.63 -13.23 16.83
N ASP A 174 5.89 -14.49 17.20
CA ASP A 174 6.96 -15.25 16.56
C ASP A 174 6.52 -15.77 15.19
N LEU A 175 7.23 -15.35 14.15
CA LEU A 175 6.96 -15.71 12.75
C LEU A 175 7.98 -16.73 12.19
N SER A 176 8.87 -17.26 13.01
CA SER A 176 9.97 -18.17 12.58
C SER A 176 9.48 -19.46 11.91
N SER A 177 8.26 -19.91 12.22
CA SER A 177 7.63 -21.07 11.59
C SER A 177 7.07 -20.78 10.19
N MET A 178 6.91 -19.50 9.82
CA MET A 178 6.27 -19.08 8.57
C MET A 178 7.27 -18.54 7.55
N SER A 179 8.35 -17.90 8.02
CA SER A 179 9.34 -17.25 7.17
C SER A 179 10.72 -17.25 7.80
N ASN A 180 11.76 -17.37 6.95
CA ASN A 180 13.15 -17.19 7.33
C ASN A 180 13.68 -15.78 7.02
N ALA A 181 12.82 -14.86 6.58
CA ALA A 181 13.20 -13.49 6.29
C ALA A 181 13.71 -12.76 7.53
N GLY A 182 14.66 -11.86 7.36
CA GLY A 182 15.13 -11.01 8.45
C GLY A 182 13.98 -10.13 8.99
N ILE A 183 13.92 -10.00 10.32
CA ILE A 183 12.87 -9.21 10.98
C ILE A 183 13.46 -7.89 11.48
N ARG A 184 12.74 -6.78 11.23
CA ARG A 184 13.05 -5.43 11.71
C ARG A 184 11.84 -4.84 12.42
N GLN A 185 12.07 -3.78 13.18
CA GLN A 185 11.01 -2.99 13.84
C GLN A 185 11.18 -1.54 13.47
N LEU A 186 10.07 -0.88 13.18
CA LEU A 186 10.05 0.53 12.82
C LEU A 186 8.73 1.20 13.21
N SER A 187 8.77 2.51 13.36
CA SER A 187 7.60 3.37 13.45
C SER A 187 7.67 4.45 12.38
N ALA A 188 6.81 4.38 11.38
CA ALA A 188 6.71 5.43 10.36
C ALA A 188 6.21 6.76 10.95
N LYS A 189 5.45 6.72 12.06
CA LYS A 189 4.93 7.89 12.76
C LYS A 189 6.03 8.70 13.45
N THR A 190 6.94 8.01 14.15
CA THR A 190 8.04 8.66 14.91
C THR A 190 9.33 8.76 14.10
N GLY A 191 9.45 8.03 13.00
CA GLY A 191 10.68 7.89 12.20
C GLY A 191 11.65 6.85 12.75
N GLN A 192 11.36 6.21 13.89
CA GLN A 192 12.22 5.20 14.48
C GLN A 192 12.42 4.02 13.51
N GLY A 193 13.67 3.61 13.27
CA GLY A 193 14.03 2.50 12.40
C GLY A 193 13.94 2.78 10.90
N VAL A 194 13.30 3.89 10.46
CA VAL A 194 13.11 4.19 9.03
C VAL A 194 14.44 4.41 8.31
N SER A 195 15.36 5.18 8.93
CA SER A 195 16.70 5.43 8.37
C SER A 195 17.50 4.14 8.20
N ALA A 196 17.53 3.27 9.21
CA ALA A 196 18.23 2.00 9.18
C ALA A 196 17.63 1.03 8.15
N TRP A 197 16.30 0.98 8.03
CA TRP A 197 15.62 0.21 7.00
C TRP A 197 16.00 0.68 5.60
N LEU A 198 16.00 2.00 5.34
CA LEU A 198 16.42 2.57 4.07
C LEU A 198 17.86 2.19 3.73
N ASP A 199 18.78 2.30 4.68
CA ASP A 199 20.19 1.95 4.48
C ASP A 199 20.36 0.46 4.12
N GLU A 200 19.57 -0.41 4.76
CA GLU A 200 19.61 -1.85 4.48
C GLU A 200 19.03 -2.19 3.10
N VAL A 201 17.82 -1.71 2.76
CA VAL A 201 17.16 -2.05 1.49
C VAL A 201 17.86 -1.43 0.27
N LEU A 202 18.56 -0.31 0.44
CA LEU A 202 19.32 0.35 -0.62
C LEU A 202 20.79 -0.09 -0.68
N SER A 203 21.25 -0.97 0.22
CA SER A 203 22.63 -1.45 0.24
C SER A 203 23.00 -2.33 -0.96
N GLY A 204 22.04 -3.07 -1.51
CA GLY A 204 22.26 -4.07 -2.55
C GLY A 204 22.83 -5.40 -2.03
N THR A 205 22.80 -5.62 -0.71
CA THR A 205 23.29 -6.87 -0.09
C THR A 205 22.24 -7.98 -0.05
N LEU A 206 20.95 -7.62 -0.08
CA LEU A 206 19.83 -8.56 -0.08
C LEU A 206 19.27 -8.74 -1.49
N ALA A 207 18.89 -9.95 -1.83
CA ALA A 207 18.23 -10.26 -3.09
C ALA A 207 16.76 -9.80 -3.06
N ALA A 208 16.22 -9.47 -4.24
CA ALA A 208 14.83 -9.08 -4.43
C ALA A 208 14.00 -10.23 -4.99
N GLY A 209 12.83 -10.51 -4.39
CA GLY A 209 11.88 -11.51 -4.88
C GLY A 209 12.42 -12.93 -4.79
N SER A 210 13.13 -13.26 -3.71
CA SER A 210 13.78 -14.54 -3.54
C SER A 210 12.83 -15.70 -3.15
N HIS A 211 11.60 -15.38 -2.73
CA HIS A 211 10.63 -16.36 -2.27
C HIS A 211 9.42 -16.45 -3.24
N ILE A 212 9.39 -17.53 -4.02
CA ILE A 212 8.29 -17.83 -4.92
C ILE A 212 7.31 -18.75 -4.21
N LEU A 213 6.06 -18.30 -4.09
CA LEU A 213 5.00 -19.05 -3.41
C LEU A 213 4.48 -20.20 -4.26
N ASP A 214 4.17 -21.33 -3.59
CA ASP A 214 3.20 -22.29 -4.08
C ASP A 214 1.82 -21.84 -3.61
N ILE A 215 1.01 -21.32 -4.55
CA ILE A 215 -0.28 -20.71 -4.26
C ILE A 215 -1.38 -21.24 -5.18
N ASP A 216 -2.51 -21.68 -4.59
CA ASP A 216 -3.74 -21.98 -5.33
C ASP A 216 -4.48 -20.67 -5.64
N TYR A 217 -4.51 -20.33 -6.92
CA TYR A 217 -5.20 -19.11 -7.39
C TYR A 217 -6.71 -19.14 -7.22
N ARG A 218 -7.34 -20.31 -7.02
CA ARG A 218 -8.77 -20.40 -6.70
C ARG A 218 -9.00 -19.96 -5.26
N GLN A 219 -8.17 -20.42 -4.34
CA GLN A 219 -8.22 -19.98 -2.94
C GLN A 219 -7.87 -18.49 -2.82
N TYR A 220 -6.86 -18.03 -3.59
CA TYR A 220 -6.51 -16.61 -3.64
C TYR A 220 -7.67 -15.75 -4.16
N ALA A 221 -8.34 -16.15 -5.24
CA ALA A 221 -9.49 -15.45 -5.79
C ALA A 221 -10.68 -15.43 -4.79
N GLN A 222 -10.91 -16.52 -4.05
CA GLN A 222 -11.92 -16.58 -3.02
C GLN A 222 -11.60 -15.58 -1.90
N ALA A 223 -10.37 -15.56 -1.42
CA ALA A 223 -9.94 -14.68 -0.34
C ALA A 223 -10.02 -13.18 -0.72
N GLU A 224 -9.65 -12.82 -1.94
CA GLU A 224 -9.85 -11.47 -2.47
C GLU A 224 -11.33 -11.11 -2.53
N ALA A 225 -12.19 -12.02 -3.01
CA ALA A 225 -13.63 -11.80 -3.14
C ALA A 225 -14.38 -11.76 -1.79
N ALA A 226 -13.77 -12.19 -0.68
CA ALA A 226 -14.36 -12.03 0.64
C ALA A 226 -14.43 -10.57 1.11
N LEU A 227 -13.60 -9.70 0.51
CA LEU A 227 -13.55 -8.28 0.82
C LEU A 227 -14.49 -7.48 -0.10
N ALA A 228 -15.42 -6.74 0.50
CA ALA A 228 -16.11 -5.64 -0.17
C ALA A 228 -15.22 -4.41 -0.19
N TRP A 229 -15.10 -3.81 -1.37
CA TRP A 229 -14.35 -2.59 -1.63
C TRP A 229 -15.33 -1.46 -1.91
N LEU A 230 -15.20 -0.36 -1.18
CA LEU A 230 -15.98 0.85 -1.43
C LEU A 230 -15.04 2.04 -1.52
N ASN A 231 -15.28 2.87 -2.52
CA ASN A 231 -14.61 4.16 -2.69
C ASN A 231 -15.67 5.22 -2.96
N LEU A 232 -15.53 6.33 -2.26
CA LEU A 232 -16.39 7.49 -2.38
C LEU A 232 -15.52 8.73 -2.60
N GLN A 233 -15.90 9.52 -3.57
CA GLN A 233 -15.45 10.89 -3.75
C GLN A 233 -16.68 11.79 -3.82
N VAL A 234 -16.69 12.89 -3.07
CA VAL A 234 -17.80 13.84 -3.08
C VAL A 234 -17.35 15.23 -2.65
N GLU A 235 -17.87 16.24 -3.31
CA GLU A 235 -17.79 17.63 -2.87
C GLU A 235 -18.97 17.96 -1.96
N ILE A 236 -18.70 18.56 -0.81
CA ILE A 236 -19.67 18.87 0.23
C ILE A 236 -19.72 20.38 0.42
N ARG A 237 -20.92 20.95 0.29
CA ARG A 237 -21.21 22.36 0.57
C ARG A 237 -22.22 22.44 1.71
N PRO A 238 -21.75 22.59 2.95
CA PRO A 238 -22.63 22.73 4.09
C PRO A 238 -23.41 24.08 4.03
N ALA A 239 -24.61 24.10 4.63
CA ALA A 239 -25.44 25.31 4.69
C ALA A 239 -24.75 26.45 5.47
N HIS A 240 -23.92 26.11 6.44
CA HIS A 240 -23.08 27.02 7.22
C HIS A 240 -21.64 26.54 7.22
N PRO A 241 -20.64 27.44 7.22
CA PRO A 241 -19.25 27.03 7.31
C PRO A 241 -18.99 26.13 8.53
N ILE A 242 -18.32 25.01 8.30
CA ILE A 242 -17.97 24.01 9.33
C ILE A 242 -16.49 23.64 9.19
N SER A 243 -15.82 23.32 10.31
CA SER A 243 -14.42 22.84 10.25
C SER A 243 -14.34 21.42 9.70
N PRO A 244 -13.26 21.04 9.01
CA PRO A 244 -13.06 19.69 8.50
C PRO A 244 -13.23 18.61 9.58
N ALA A 245 -12.68 18.84 10.77
CA ALA A 245 -12.76 17.90 11.89
C ALA A 245 -14.21 17.68 12.37
N ALA A 246 -14.99 18.78 12.51
CA ALA A 246 -16.37 18.71 12.96
C ALA A 246 -17.31 18.05 11.93
N LEU A 247 -16.90 17.99 10.66
CA LEU A 247 -17.67 17.29 9.61
C LEU A 247 -17.24 15.83 9.49
N LEU A 248 -15.94 15.51 9.50
CA LEU A 248 -15.45 14.15 9.32
C LEU A 248 -15.65 13.28 10.56
N GLY A 249 -15.39 13.78 11.77
CA GLY A 249 -15.48 13.00 13.01
C GLY A 249 -16.83 12.31 13.18
N PRO A 250 -17.96 13.03 13.24
CA PRO A 250 -19.28 12.41 13.39
C PRO A 250 -19.67 11.44 12.26
N LEU A 251 -19.21 11.69 11.02
CA LEU A 251 -19.43 10.77 9.91
C LEU A 251 -18.65 9.47 10.12
N PHE A 252 -17.39 9.57 10.56
CA PHE A 252 -16.53 8.41 10.78
C PHE A 252 -17.03 7.55 11.93
N ASP A 253 -17.41 8.15 13.07
CA ASP A 253 -17.99 7.48 14.23
C ASP A 253 -19.32 6.80 13.88
N HIS A 254 -20.16 7.46 13.07
CA HIS A 254 -21.41 6.87 12.63
C HIS A 254 -21.19 5.65 11.72
N LEU A 255 -20.22 5.72 10.80
CA LEU A 255 -19.87 4.58 9.95
C LEU A 255 -19.42 3.40 10.80
N ASP A 256 -18.49 3.60 11.75
CA ASP A 256 -18.04 2.55 12.65
C ASP A 256 -19.20 1.90 13.43
N THR A 257 -20.05 2.73 14.04
CA THR A 257 -21.24 2.25 14.77
C THR A 257 -22.18 1.47 13.87
N ALA A 258 -22.45 1.93 12.64
CA ALA A 258 -23.36 1.29 11.71
C ALA A 258 -22.80 -0.05 11.19
N PHE A 259 -21.52 -0.14 10.88
CA PHE A 259 -20.87 -1.39 10.48
C PHE A 259 -20.85 -2.40 11.63
N THR A 260 -20.59 -1.95 12.86
CA THR A 260 -20.65 -2.80 14.06
C THR A 260 -22.05 -3.33 14.27
N ALA A 261 -23.08 -2.49 14.20
CA ALA A 261 -24.48 -2.91 14.34
C ALA A 261 -24.94 -3.89 13.25
N ALA A 262 -24.39 -3.77 12.04
CA ALA A 262 -24.65 -4.67 10.93
C ALA A 262 -23.83 -5.98 10.97
N ASN A 263 -22.96 -6.15 11.98
CA ASN A 263 -22.00 -7.25 12.07
C ASN A 263 -21.11 -7.40 10.82
N ILE A 264 -20.73 -6.26 10.23
CA ILE A 264 -19.78 -6.18 9.12
C ILE A 264 -18.43 -5.75 9.70
N ARG A 265 -17.41 -6.58 9.49
CA ARG A 265 -16.05 -6.31 9.98
C ARG A 265 -15.32 -5.35 9.07
N ILE A 266 -14.94 -4.19 9.61
CA ILE A 266 -14.02 -3.26 8.97
C ILE A 266 -12.63 -3.89 8.95
N VAL A 267 -12.03 -3.99 7.77
CA VAL A 267 -10.64 -4.43 7.60
C VAL A 267 -9.72 -3.22 7.45
N HIS A 268 -10.20 -2.20 6.76
CA HIS A 268 -9.51 -0.92 6.64
C HIS A 268 -10.50 0.15 6.18
N MET A 269 -10.65 1.21 6.93
CA MET A 269 -11.42 2.40 6.57
C MET A 269 -10.53 3.62 6.71
N LYS A 270 -10.40 4.41 5.66
CA LYS A 270 -9.66 5.67 5.66
C LYS A 270 -10.42 6.73 4.90
N ALA A 271 -10.46 7.92 5.46
CA ALA A 271 -11.06 9.09 4.85
C ALA A 271 -10.13 10.29 4.95
N ILE A 272 -10.13 11.13 3.92
CA ILE A 272 -9.50 12.44 3.94
C ILE A 272 -10.52 13.48 3.52
N LEU A 273 -10.65 14.51 4.34
CA LEU A 273 -11.49 15.67 4.06
C LEU A 273 -10.59 16.89 3.90
N THR A 274 -10.62 17.50 2.73
CA THR A 274 -9.84 18.69 2.41
C THR A 274 -10.75 19.93 2.31
N ALA A 275 -10.25 21.06 2.75
CA ALA A 275 -10.88 22.36 2.65
C ALA A 275 -9.80 23.43 2.36
N PRO A 276 -10.17 24.66 1.94
CA PRO A 276 -9.20 25.75 1.77
C PRO A 276 -8.37 26.04 3.01
N SER A 277 -8.91 25.76 4.20
CA SER A 277 -8.26 25.98 5.50
C SER A 277 -7.29 24.85 5.93
N GLY A 278 -7.28 23.72 5.24
CA GLY A 278 -6.46 22.57 5.58
C GLY A 278 -7.17 21.25 5.32
N TYR A 279 -6.62 20.17 5.86
CA TYR A 279 -7.19 18.83 5.72
C TYR A 279 -7.21 18.09 7.06
N ILE A 280 -8.07 17.08 7.13
CA ILE A 280 -8.06 16.06 8.17
C ILE A 280 -8.18 14.68 7.52
N LYS A 281 -7.41 13.73 8.01
CA LYS A 281 -7.42 12.33 7.60
C LYS A 281 -7.69 11.48 8.84
N ALA A 282 -8.57 10.50 8.70
CA ALA A 282 -8.86 9.51 9.73
C ALA A 282 -8.73 8.11 9.13
N ALA A 283 -8.19 7.16 9.88
CA ALA A 283 -8.06 5.76 9.47
C ALA A 283 -8.23 4.81 10.65
N THR A 284 -8.95 3.70 10.44
CA THR A 284 -9.04 2.57 11.37
C THR A 284 -8.93 1.24 10.63
N CYS A 285 -8.55 0.18 11.35
CA CYS A 285 -8.39 -1.18 10.83
C CYS A 285 -9.37 -2.19 11.47
N ALA A 286 -10.16 -1.76 12.43
CA ALA A 286 -11.15 -2.60 13.09
C ALA A 286 -12.34 -1.77 13.57
N ASN A 287 -13.47 -2.45 13.84
CA ASN A 287 -14.62 -1.85 14.45
C ASN A 287 -14.32 -1.49 15.92
N GLY A 288 -14.79 -0.33 16.35
CA GLY A 288 -14.69 0.14 17.75
C GLY A 288 -13.28 0.58 18.16
N GLU A 289 -12.32 0.64 17.26
CA GLU A 289 -11.01 1.22 17.51
C GLU A 289 -11.00 2.74 17.29
N ASP A 290 -10.32 3.47 18.16
CA ASP A 290 -10.10 4.90 17.95
C ASP A 290 -9.32 5.12 16.64
N PRO A 291 -9.80 5.97 15.72
CA PRO A 291 -9.12 6.20 14.47
C PRO A 291 -7.79 6.92 14.67
N ALA A 292 -6.78 6.54 13.90
CA ALA A 292 -5.58 7.34 13.75
C ALA A 292 -5.92 8.62 12.96
N VAL A 293 -5.68 9.78 13.55
CA VAL A 293 -6.03 11.08 12.97
C VAL A 293 -4.76 11.86 12.62
N GLU A 294 -4.73 12.45 11.42
CA GLU A 294 -3.65 13.28 10.91
C GLU A 294 -4.23 14.58 10.30
N GLY A 295 -3.43 15.66 10.27
CA GLY A 295 -3.79 16.93 9.64
C GLY A 295 -4.12 18.04 10.63
N ASN A 296 -4.93 19.02 10.21
CA ASN A 296 -5.20 20.22 10.96
C ASN A 296 -6.54 20.12 11.72
N LEU A 297 -6.49 19.64 12.97
CA LEU A 297 -7.69 19.57 13.82
C LEU A 297 -8.34 20.94 14.04
N ASP A 298 -7.54 22.01 14.10
CA ASP A 298 -7.97 23.38 14.32
C ASP A 298 -8.19 24.17 13.01
N ALA A 299 -8.33 23.47 11.86
CA ALA A 299 -8.61 24.14 10.59
C ALA A 299 -9.90 24.96 10.68
N SER A 300 -9.84 26.19 10.17
CA SER A 300 -10.98 27.12 10.21
C SER A 300 -12.19 26.55 9.47
N PRO A 301 -13.43 26.89 9.89
CA PRO A 301 -14.64 26.52 9.16
C PRO A 301 -14.58 26.96 7.70
N ALA A 302 -15.05 26.10 6.81
CA ALA A 302 -15.12 26.34 5.36
C ALA A 302 -16.50 26.01 4.82
N SER A 303 -16.86 26.66 3.69
CA SER A 303 -18.14 26.46 3.00
C SER A 303 -18.05 25.42 1.87
N GLN A 304 -16.88 24.85 1.64
CA GLN A 304 -16.64 23.81 0.64
C GLN A 304 -15.59 22.83 1.14
N HIS A 305 -15.89 21.55 0.97
CA HIS A 305 -15.02 20.45 1.32
C HIS A 305 -15.00 19.41 0.21
N SER A 306 -13.89 18.67 0.10
CA SER A 306 -13.78 17.47 -0.73
C SER A 306 -13.49 16.29 0.15
N LEU A 307 -14.34 15.26 0.10
CA LEU A 307 -14.21 14.02 0.85
C LEU A 307 -13.79 12.89 -0.10
N LEU A 308 -12.72 12.18 0.27
CA LEU A 308 -12.39 10.86 -0.24
C LEU A 308 -12.53 9.85 0.90
N LEU A 309 -13.22 8.73 0.64
CA LEU A 309 -13.35 7.60 1.57
C LEU A 309 -13.01 6.31 0.83
N ASN A 310 -12.05 5.57 1.36
CA ASN A 310 -11.74 4.21 0.93
C ASN A 310 -12.04 3.25 2.08
N LEU A 311 -12.87 2.25 1.83
CA LEU A 311 -13.30 1.25 2.80
C LEU A 311 -13.11 -0.16 2.25
N ARG A 312 -12.59 -1.05 3.08
CA ARG A 312 -12.44 -2.47 2.85
C ARG A 312 -13.06 -3.20 4.05
N ALA A 313 -14.07 -4.02 3.80
CA ALA A 313 -14.81 -4.72 4.85
C ALA A 313 -15.16 -6.15 4.42
N VAL A 314 -15.26 -7.07 5.38
CA VAL A 314 -15.74 -8.44 5.11
C VAL A 314 -17.25 -8.41 5.03
N GLY A 315 -17.82 -8.67 3.86
CA GLY A 315 -19.27 -8.67 3.67
C GLY A 315 -19.71 -8.35 2.24
N SER A 316 -21.03 -8.15 2.07
CA SER A 316 -21.62 -7.84 0.78
C SER A 316 -21.34 -6.40 0.35
N ALA A 317 -20.84 -6.19 -0.87
CA ALA A 317 -20.59 -4.88 -1.43
C ALA A 317 -21.84 -3.98 -1.48
N ASN A 318 -23.01 -4.57 -1.74
CA ASN A 318 -24.28 -3.82 -1.73
C ASN A 318 -24.63 -3.34 -0.33
N HIS A 319 -24.50 -4.20 0.70
CA HIS A 319 -24.82 -3.82 2.08
C HIS A 319 -23.85 -2.76 2.61
N VAL A 320 -22.54 -2.88 2.30
CA VAL A 320 -21.54 -1.87 2.61
C VAL A 320 -21.91 -0.53 1.98
N ARG A 321 -22.35 -0.54 0.72
CA ARG A 321 -22.80 0.66 0.00
C ARG A 321 -24.00 1.31 0.69
N GLU A 322 -25.03 0.52 1.01
CA GLU A 322 -26.26 1.03 1.66
C GLU A 322 -25.96 1.73 2.99
N ILE A 323 -25.07 1.13 3.82
CA ILE A 323 -24.65 1.74 5.09
C ILE A 323 -23.97 3.10 4.86
N VAL A 324 -23.05 3.17 3.91
CA VAL A 324 -22.36 4.43 3.61
C VAL A 324 -23.31 5.49 3.07
N GLU A 325 -24.21 5.13 2.14
CA GLU A 325 -25.22 6.06 1.61
C GLU A 325 -26.14 6.60 2.72
N GLN A 326 -26.59 5.73 3.63
CA GLN A 326 -27.42 6.14 4.79
C GLN A 326 -26.63 7.06 5.74
N ALA A 327 -25.36 6.76 5.99
CA ALA A 327 -24.51 7.58 6.84
C ALA A 327 -24.30 8.99 6.22
N LEU A 328 -24.09 9.09 4.91
CA LEU A 328 -23.99 10.36 4.22
C LEU A 328 -25.28 11.18 4.36
N VAL A 329 -26.44 10.60 4.06
CA VAL A 329 -27.74 11.27 4.21
C VAL A 329 -27.95 11.78 5.62
N ARG A 330 -27.62 10.99 6.63
CA ARG A 330 -27.83 11.36 8.04
C ARG A 330 -26.90 12.44 8.53
N ASN A 331 -25.60 12.37 8.18
CA ASN A 331 -24.60 13.31 8.69
C ASN A 331 -24.49 14.58 7.88
N LEU A 332 -24.90 14.54 6.61
CA LEU A 332 -24.76 15.63 5.65
C LEU A 332 -26.13 16.18 5.18
N ARG A 333 -27.19 15.99 5.98
CA ARG A 333 -28.56 16.43 5.64
C ARG A 333 -28.67 17.94 5.36
N ASP A 334 -27.84 18.74 6.03
CA ASP A 334 -27.81 20.19 5.89
C ASP A 334 -26.70 20.65 4.92
N ALA A 335 -26.25 19.76 4.01
CA ALA A 335 -25.25 20.04 3.01
C ALA A 335 -25.75 19.67 1.60
N THR A 336 -25.26 20.37 0.59
CA THR A 336 -25.40 19.97 -0.81
C THR A 336 -24.21 19.11 -1.21
N LEU A 337 -24.49 17.90 -1.71
CA LEU A 337 -23.48 17.00 -2.27
C LEU A 337 -23.40 17.20 -3.78
N GLN A 338 -22.18 17.36 -4.30
CA GLN A 338 -21.90 17.55 -5.73
C GLN A 338 -20.82 16.56 -6.18
N ASN A 339 -20.81 16.22 -7.46
CA ASN A 339 -19.79 15.37 -8.08
C ASN A 339 -19.57 14.03 -7.32
N GLN A 340 -20.68 13.48 -6.77
CA GLN A 340 -20.59 12.24 -6.00
C GLN A 340 -20.30 11.06 -6.92
N GLN A 341 -19.20 10.37 -6.63
CA GLN A 341 -18.83 9.11 -7.25
C GLN A 341 -18.69 8.09 -6.13
N LEU A 342 -19.54 7.06 -6.14
CA LEU A 342 -19.52 5.97 -5.18
C LEU A 342 -19.51 4.64 -5.94
N THR A 343 -18.45 3.88 -5.73
CA THR A 343 -18.30 2.52 -6.26
C THR A 343 -18.19 1.53 -5.10
N SER A 344 -18.89 0.40 -5.20
CA SER A 344 -18.76 -0.70 -4.25
C SER A 344 -18.81 -2.02 -5.02
N PHE A 345 -17.81 -2.89 -4.80
CA PHE A 345 -17.63 -4.12 -5.56
C PHE A 345 -16.81 -5.16 -4.79
N HIS A 346 -16.79 -6.39 -5.28
CA HIS A 346 -15.80 -7.39 -4.89
C HIS A 346 -14.71 -7.47 -5.96
N PRO A 347 -13.42 -7.61 -5.57
CA PRO A 347 -12.34 -7.79 -6.52
C PRO A 347 -12.59 -8.97 -7.47
N ALA A 348 -12.20 -8.80 -8.72
CA ALA A 348 -12.18 -9.91 -9.66
C ALA A 348 -11.04 -10.88 -9.34
N ALA A 349 -11.18 -12.13 -9.76
CA ALA A 349 -10.14 -13.14 -9.61
C ALA A 349 -8.80 -12.64 -10.20
N PRO A 350 -7.68 -12.74 -9.47
CA PRO A 350 -6.38 -12.32 -9.96
C PRO A 350 -5.97 -13.07 -11.24
N LYS A 351 -5.56 -12.31 -12.25
CA LYS A 351 -5.08 -12.83 -13.54
C LYS A 351 -3.77 -12.16 -13.89
N PRO A 352 -2.64 -12.63 -13.34
CA PRO A 352 -1.36 -12.01 -13.60
C PRO A 352 -1.01 -12.01 -15.08
N GLU A 353 -0.53 -10.87 -15.61
CA GLU A 353 0.01 -10.78 -16.96
C GLU A 353 1.29 -11.64 -17.11
N ARG A 354 2.05 -11.74 -16.01
CA ARG A 354 3.29 -12.50 -15.92
C ARG A 354 3.35 -13.26 -14.61
N ARG A 355 3.89 -14.47 -14.63
CA ARG A 355 4.19 -15.25 -13.44
C ARG A 355 5.27 -16.27 -13.70
N ILE A 356 6.28 -16.31 -12.86
CA ILE A 356 7.23 -17.42 -12.84
C ILE A 356 6.80 -18.50 -11.85
N ARG A 357 7.19 -19.74 -12.11
CA ARG A 357 6.88 -20.87 -11.22
C ARG A 357 8.05 -21.30 -10.34
N LYS A 358 9.27 -21.00 -10.77
CA LYS A 358 10.51 -21.28 -10.06
C LYS A 358 11.54 -20.23 -10.44
N ILE A 359 12.40 -19.86 -9.49
CA ILE A 359 13.59 -19.08 -9.81
C ILE A 359 14.44 -19.92 -10.74
N PRO A 360 14.80 -19.44 -11.96
CA PRO A 360 15.73 -20.15 -12.81
C PRO A 360 17.05 -20.35 -12.04
N SER A 361 17.54 -21.58 -11.99
CA SER A 361 18.86 -21.84 -11.43
C SER A 361 19.88 -20.99 -12.18
N GLU A 362 20.68 -20.20 -11.45
CA GLU A 362 21.66 -19.30 -12.01
C GLU A 362 22.55 -19.99 -13.03
N ASN A 363 22.66 -19.34 -14.18
CA ASN A 363 23.72 -19.28 -15.19
C ASN A 363 24.46 -20.56 -15.60
N PRO A 364 24.57 -20.80 -16.90
CA PRO A 364 25.72 -21.48 -17.43
C PRO A 364 26.97 -20.61 -17.17
N SER A 365 27.95 -21.18 -16.48
CA SER A 365 29.30 -20.61 -16.33
C SER A 365 29.79 -20.04 -17.68
N PRO A 366 30.52 -18.90 -17.68
CA PRO A 366 31.09 -18.39 -18.90
C PRO A 366 31.96 -19.49 -19.50
N VAL A 367 31.61 -19.86 -20.74
CA VAL A 367 32.40 -20.77 -21.57
C VAL A 367 33.83 -20.27 -21.58
N ALA A 368 34.74 -21.07 -21.00
CA ALA A 368 36.16 -20.82 -21.08
C ALA A 368 36.53 -20.64 -22.57
N ALA A 369 37.02 -19.49 -22.90
CA ALA A 369 37.60 -19.23 -24.22
C ALA A 369 38.78 -20.21 -24.41
N THR A 370 38.56 -21.25 -25.19
CA THR A 370 39.64 -22.11 -25.67
C THR A 370 40.50 -21.28 -26.62
N HIS A 371 41.67 -20.85 -26.15
CA HIS A 371 42.75 -20.38 -27.02
C HIS A 371 43.11 -21.56 -27.93
N SER A 372 42.73 -21.43 -29.21
CA SER A 372 43.32 -22.24 -30.27
C SER A 372 44.73 -21.68 -30.56
N GLU A 373 45.75 -22.33 -30.01
CA GLU A 373 47.09 -22.21 -30.54
C GLU A 373 47.12 -22.81 -31.93
N SER A 374 47.52 -21.99 -32.90
CA SER A 374 47.89 -22.46 -34.26
C SER A 374 49.31 -22.97 -34.23
N PRO A 375 49.63 -24.16 -34.76
CA PRO A 375 51.01 -24.58 -34.95
C PRO A 375 51.61 -23.92 -36.20
N ALA A 376 52.91 -23.73 -36.14
CA ALA A 376 53.86 -23.13 -37.06
C ALA A 376 53.73 -23.49 -38.56
#